data_ef397c9e842d24deb08cd699ffaaf170
#
_entry.id   ef397c9e842d24deb08cd699ffaaf170
#
_cell.length_a   1.000
_cell.length_b   1.000
_cell.length_c   1.000
_cell.angle_alpha   90.00
_cell.angle_beta   90.00
_cell.angle_gamma   90.00
#
_symmetry.space_group_name_H-M   'P 1'
#
loop_
_entity.id
_entity.type
_entity.pdbx_description
1 polymer ?
#
loop_
_entity_poly.entity_id
_entity_poly.type
_entity_poly.pdbx_seq_one_letter_code
_entity_poly.pdbx_strand_id
1 'polypeptide(L)'
;MERKERKATRLPEYDYSSAGAYFVTICTKNRRWLLSKIVGAGVLDSPKVVLTKYGNVAEKQIQVMDELYENLSVDKYVIMPNHIHLLIRILCVADERGSSGTPTPTYNSHISRFVSTFKRYCNKQYTEQIWQRGFYDHVVRNDEDYDAIWQYIDENPIKWELDKFYKTR
;
A
#
# COMPACT_ATOMS: atom_id res chain seq x y z
N MET A 1 22.47 -17.47 19.51
CA MET A 1 22.02 -16.65 18.36
C MET A 1 20.71 -15.97 18.78
N GLU A 2 20.79 -14.73 19.26
CA GLU A 2 19.60 -13.97 19.67
C GLU A 2 18.75 -13.63 18.44
N ARG A 3 17.48 -14.03 18.48
CA ARG A 3 16.50 -13.61 17.46
C ARG A 3 16.24 -12.10 17.66
N LYS A 4 16.68 -11.28 16.69
CA LYS A 4 16.27 -9.87 16.64
C LYS A 4 14.76 -9.78 16.78
N GLU A 5 14.27 -9.20 17.86
CA GLU A 5 12.86 -8.89 18.07
C GLU A 5 12.36 -8.02 16.91
N ARG A 6 11.33 -8.50 16.23
CA ARG A 6 10.69 -7.74 15.15
C ARG A 6 9.90 -6.61 15.80
N LYS A 7 10.27 -5.36 15.52
CA LYS A 7 9.43 -4.21 15.88
C LYS A 7 8.00 -4.47 15.40
N ALA A 8 7.02 -4.33 16.31
CA ALA A 8 5.62 -4.36 15.95
C ALA A 8 5.37 -3.27 14.89
N THR A 9 4.89 -3.68 13.72
CA THR A 9 4.61 -2.76 12.60
C THR A 9 3.25 -2.08 12.73
N ARG A 10 2.49 -2.43 13.76
CA ARG A 10 1.13 -1.95 14.01
C ARG A 10 1.03 -1.34 15.39
N LEU A 11 0.16 -0.35 15.52
CA LEU A 11 -0.16 0.25 16.81
C LEU A 11 -0.86 -0.80 17.68
N PRO A 12 -0.36 -1.05 18.92
CA PRO A 12 -1.09 -1.88 19.87
C PRO A 12 -2.48 -1.28 20.12
N GLU A 13 -3.49 -2.13 20.23
CA GLU A 13 -4.87 -1.74 20.59
C GLU A 13 -5.62 -0.85 19.58
N TYR A 14 -5.06 -0.53 18.40
CA TYR A 14 -5.77 0.19 17.37
C TYR A 14 -6.63 -0.76 16.52
N ASP A 15 -7.93 -0.42 16.39
CA ASP A 15 -8.84 -1.16 15.52
C ASP A 15 -8.70 -0.74 14.06
N TYR A 16 -7.96 -1.50 13.28
CA TYR A 16 -7.74 -1.31 11.84
C TYR A 16 -8.97 -1.65 10.98
N SER A 17 -10.12 -1.90 11.59
CA SER A 17 -11.42 -2.01 10.93
C SER A 17 -12.22 -0.71 11.01
N SER A 18 -11.73 0.28 11.78
CA SER A 18 -12.38 1.57 11.94
C SER A 18 -12.41 2.35 10.63
N ALA A 19 -13.47 3.13 10.44
CA ALA A 19 -13.53 4.12 9.37
C ALA A 19 -12.37 5.12 9.51
N GLY A 20 -11.80 5.54 8.38
CA GLY A 20 -10.66 6.45 8.35
C GLY A 20 -9.78 6.21 7.15
N ALA A 21 -8.73 7.00 7.04
CA ALA A 21 -7.74 6.86 5.97
C ALA A 21 -6.47 6.16 6.47
N TYR A 22 -5.87 5.36 5.60
CA TYR A 22 -4.71 4.54 5.87
C TYR A 22 -3.70 4.66 4.74
N PHE A 23 -2.47 4.98 5.09
CA PHE A 23 -1.37 4.94 4.13
C PHE A 23 -0.68 3.58 4.19
N VAL A 24 -0.69 2.86 3.08
CA VAL A 24 -0.21 1.49 2.97
C VAL A 24 0.96 1.40 2.01
N THR A 25 2.02 0.65 2.39
CA THR A 25 3.15 0.36 1.52
C THR A 25 3.33 -1.14 1.33
N ILE A 26 3.24 -1.59 0.08
CA ILE A 26 3.41 -2.99 -0.32
C ILE A 26 4.71 -3.12 -1.11
N CYS A 27 5.65 -3.94 -0.65
CA CYS A 27 6.96 -4.07 -1.24
C CYS A 27 7.14 -5.38 -1.99
N THR A 28 7.96 -5.36 -3.03
CA THR A 28 8.43 -6.58 -3.70
C THR A 28 9.42 -7.34 -2.81
N LYS A 29 9.49 -8.66 -2.99
CA LYS A 29 10.44 -9.54 -2.30
C LYS A 29 11.88 -9.10 -2.62
N ASN A 30 12.68 -8.93 -1.59
CA ASN A 30 14.08 -8.46 -1.67
C ASN A 30 14.24 -7.09 -2.35
N ARG A 31 13.19 -6.27 -2.42
CA ARG A 31 13.19 -4.96 -3.08
C ARG A 31 13.59 -5.01 -4.57
N ARG A 32 13.24 -6.08 -5.28
CA ARG A 32 13.49 -6.22 -6.71
C ARG A 32 12.72 -5.15 -7.49
N TRP A 33 13.35 -4.51 -8.45
CA TRP A 33 12.74 -3.51 -9.33
C TRP A 33 11.94 -4.20 -10.43
N LEU A 34 10.71 -4.56 -10.11
CA LEU A 34 9.85 -5.35 -10.99
C LEU A 34 8.67 -4.57 -11.55
N LEU A 35 8.18 -3.54 -10.82
CA LEU A 35 6.85 -2.98 -11.06
C LEU A 35 6.89 -1.83 -12.09
N SER A 36 7.88 -0.96 -11.99
CA SER A 36 8.00 0.19 -12.88
C SER A 36 9.45 0.60 -13.13
N LYS A 37 9.62 1.58 -14.02
CA LYS A 37 10.87 2.31 -14.25
C LYS A 37 10.57 3.80 -14.13
N ILE A 38 11.47 4.54 -13.50
CA ILE A 38 11.43 5.99 -13.51
C ILE A 38 12.27 6.46 -14.69
N VAL A 39 11.68 7.22 -15.59
CA VAL A 39 12.31 7.75 -16.81
C VAL A 39 12.18 9.26 -16.86
N GLY A 40 13.10 9.96 -17.51
CA GLY A 40 13.03 11.42 -17.67
C GLY A 40 13.53 12.22 -16.47
N ALA A 41 14.41 11.68 -15.65
CA ALA A 41 15.06 12.40 -14.51
C ALA A 41 16.09 13.45 -15.00
N GLY A 42 15.94 14.02 -16.19
CA GLY A 42 16.77 15.11 -16.74
C GLY A 42 16.27 16.48 -16.27
N VAL A 43 17.16 17.50 -16.37
CA VAL A 43 16.95 18.87 -15.89
C VAL A 43 15.69 19.56 -16.47
N LEU A 44 15.10 19.04 -17.54
CA LEU A 44 13.96 19.64 -18.26
C LEU A 44 12.67 18.84 -18.24
N ASP A 45 12.70 17.57 -17.81
CA ASP A 45 11.51 16.70 -17.81
C ASP A 45 11.17 16.21 -16.42
N SER A 46 9.91 16.36 -16.04
CA SER A 46 9.40 15.71 -14.82
C SER A 46 9.50 14.18 -14.97
N PRO A 47 10.05 13.46 -13.99
CA PRO A 47 10.19 12.01 -14.07
C PRO A 47 8.82 11.34 -14.23
N LYS A 48 8.75 10.39 -15.17
CA LYS A 48 7.55 9.61 -15.49
C LYS A 48 7.71 8.19 -14.99
N VAL A 49 6.66 7.66 -14.39
CA VAL A 49 6.55 6.26 -14.02
C VAL A 49 6.09 5.47 -15.25
N VAL A 50 6.94 4.55 -15.74
CA VAL A 50 6.60 3.63 -16.83
C VAL A 50 6.41 2.23 -16.24
N LEU A 51 5.19 1.74 -16.27
CA LEU A 51 4.84 0.44 -15.71
C LEU A 51 5.43 -0.70 -16.54
N THR A 52 5.88 -1.74 -15.87
CA THR A 52 6.24 -3.02 -16.49
C THR A 52 4.98 -3.90 -16.62
N LYS A 53 5.13 -5.10 -17.19
CA LYS A 53 4.06 -6.11 -17.18
C LYS A 53 3.53 -6.40 -15.76
N TYR A 54 4.41 -6.40 -14.75
CA TYR A 54 4.04 -6.59 -13.34
C TYR A 54 3.29 -5.36 -12.78
N GLY A 55 3.76 -4.17 -13.12
CA GLY A 55 3.09 -2.92 -12.73
C GLY A 55 1.70 -2.79 -13.31
N ASN A 56 1.52 -3.11 -14.59
CA ASN A 56 0.20 -3.08 -15.24
C ASN A 56 -0.81 -4.04 -14.58
N VAL A 57 -0.37 -5.25 -14.20
CA VAL A 57 -1.23 -6.17 -13.45
C VAL A 57 -1.59 -5.61 -12.06
N ALA A 58 -0.61 -5.00 -11.38
CA ALA A 58 -0.85 -4.40 -10.08
C ALA A 58 -1.84 -3.22 -10.18
N GLU A 59 -1.67 -2.34 -11.16
CA GLU A 59 -2.57 -1.21 -11.39
C GLU A 59 -4.00 -1.67 -11.69
N LYS A 60 -4.15 -2.59 -12.65
CA LYS A 60 -5.46 -3.18 -12.94
C LYS A 60 -6.11 -3.81 -11.71
N GLN A 61 -5.32 -4.48 -10.88
CA GLN A 61 -5.84 -5.11 -9.66
C GLN A 61 -6.25 -4.07 -8.60
N ILE A 62 -5.55 -2.93 -8.48
CA ILE A 62 -5.97 -1.83 -7.61
C ILE A 62 -7.33 -1.30 -8.06
N GLN A 63 -7.50 -1.03 -9.36
CA GLN A 63 -8.76 -0.53 -9.93
C GLN A 63 -9.91 -1.49 -9.70
N VAL A 64 -9.71 -2.79 -10.00
CA VAL A 64 -10.74 -3.81 -9.75
C VAL A 64 -11.13 -3.91 -8.28
N MET A 65 -10.18 -3.75 -7.36
CA MET A 65 -10.48 -3.81 -5.93
C MET A 65 -11.19 -2.55 -5.43
N ASP A 66 -10.87 -1.38 -5.97
CA ASP A 66 -11.56 -0.13 -5.69
C ASP A 66 -13.05 -0.21 -6.07
N GLU A 67 -13.35 -0.81 -7.22
CA GLU A 67 -14.72 -1.02 -7.70
C GLU A 67 -15.50 -2.09 -6.91
N LEU A 68 -14.81 -3.14 -6.41
CA LEU A 68 -15.46 -4.29 -5.77
C LEU A 68 -15.72 -4.12 -4.26
N TYR A 69 -15.01 -3.22 -3.60
CA TYR A 69 -15.14 -2.99 -2.17
C TYR A 69 -16.01 -1.77 -1.89
N GLU A 70 -17.31 -1.95 -1.68
CA GLU A 70 -18.28 -0.86 -1.42
C GLU A 70 -17.92 0.03 -0.22
N ASN A 71 -17.20 -0.51 0.76
CA ASN A 71 -16.82 0.18 1.99
C ASN A 71 -15.36 0.61 2.04
N LEU A 72 -14.67 0.60 0.90
CA LEU A 72 -13.27 0.97 0.79
C LEU A 72 -13.04 1.70 -0.53
N SER A 73 -12.29 2.80 -0.50
CA SER A 73 -11.82 3.47 -1.71
C SER A 73 -10.30 3.64 -1.69
N VAL A 74 -9.70 3.59 -2.88
CA VAL A 74 -8.29 3.91 -3.07
C VAL A 74 -8.19 5.35 -3.57
N ASP A 75 -8.04 6.30 -2.65
CA ASP A 75 -8.04 7.73 -2.96
C ASP A 75 -6.84 8.13 -3.82
N LYS A 76 -5.69 7.50 -3.59
CA LYS A 76 -4.45 7.76 -4.35
C LYS A 76 -3.48 6.60 -4.27
N TYR A 77 -2.67 6.44 -5.33
CA TYR A 77 -1.56 5.49 -5.33
C TYR A 77 -0.42 5.90 -6.25
N VAL A 78 0.75 5.29 -6.03
CA VAL A 78 1.89 5.31 -6.95
C VAL A 78 2.57 3.94 -6.97
N ILE A 79 2.92 3.47 -8.18
CA ILE A 79 3.60 2.19 -8.40
C ILE A 79 5.07 2.47 -8.71
N MET A 80 5.89 2.40 -7.67
CA MET A 80 7.33 2.60 -7.73
C MET A 80 8.05 1.33 -8.22
N PRO A 81 9.33 1.38 -8.59
CA PRO A 81 10.02 0.20 -9.12
C PRO A 81 9.96 -1.05 -8.24
N ASN A 82 9.98 -0.92 -6.93
CA ASN A 82 10.04 -2.04 -5.99
C ASN A 82 8.99 -2.01 -4.87
N HIS A 83 8.06 -1.08 -4.92
CA HIS A 83 6.96 -0.98 -3.95
C HIS A 83 5.78 -0.20 -4.53
N ILE A 84 4.66 -0.25 -3.82
CA ILE A 84 3.45 0.53 -4.11
C ILE A 84 3.07 1.28 -2.85
N HIS A 85 2.79 2.56 -2.97
CA HIS A 85 2.11 3.35 -1.96
C HIS A 85 0.64 3.50 -2.32
N LEU A 86 -0.23 3.35 -1.33
CA LEU A 86 -1.68 3.47 -1.45
C LEU A 86 -2.19 4.33 -0.31
N LEU A 87 -3.03 5.30 -0.60
CA LEU A 87 -3.87 6.01 0.36
C LEU A 87 -5.27 5.43 0.24
N ILE A 88 -5.68 4.67 1.25
CA ILE A 88 -6.92 3.90 1.26
C ILE A 88 -7.85 4.48 2.32
N ARG A 89 -9.11 4.72 1.96
CA ARG A 89 -10.15 5.16 2.87
C ARG A 89 -11.11 4.02 3.15
N ILE A 90 -11.37 3.77 4.43
CA ILE A 90 -12.44 2.88 4.88
C ILE A 90 -13.65 3.76 5.21
N LEU A 91 -14.76 3.52 4.52
CA LEU A 91 -16.02 4.19 4.75
C LEU A 91 -16.76 3.56 5.94
N CYS A 92 -17.52 4.35 6.68
CA CYS A 92 -18.42 3.81 7.70
C CYS A 92 -19.46 2.92 7.02
N VAL A 93 -19.41 1.63 7.32
CA VAL A 93 -20.57 0.77 7.11
C VAL A 93 -21.39 0.87 8.38
N ALA A 94 -22.62 1.36 8.30
CA ALA A 94 -23.56 1.22 9.40
C ALA A 94 -23.72 -0.29 9.65
N ASP A 95 -23.10 -0.78 10.71
CA ASP A 95 -23.22 -2.18 11.09
C ASP A 95 -24.63 -2.39 11.64
N GLU A 96 -25.54 -2.90 10.81
CA GLU A 96 -26.89 -3.31 11.24
C GLU A 96 -26.86 -4.47 12.24
N ARG A 97 -25.69 -4.99 12.55
CA ARG A 97 -25.45 -5.99 13.58
C ARG A 97 -24.82 -5.34 14.79
N GLY A 98 -25.64 -4.88 15.72
CA GLY A 98 -25.25 -4.42 17.05
C GLY A 98 -24.38 -5.45 17.78
N SER A 99 -23.09 -5.44 17.47
CA SER A 99 -22.07 -6.22 18.14
C SER A 99 -21.28 -5.28 19.02
N SER A 100 -21.71 -5.16 20.28
CA SER A 100 -20.85 -4.75 21.40
C SER A 100 -19.81 -5.84 21.60
N GLY A 101 -18.79 -5.89 20.74
CA GLY A 101 -17.73 -6.90 20.79
C GLY A 101 -16.40 -6.25 21.09
N THR A 102 -15.70 -6.80 22.06
CA THR A 102 -14.26 -6.65 22.30
C THR A 102 -13.47 -6.51 21.01
N PRO A 103 -12.43 -5.63 20.96
CA PRO A 103 -11.59 -5.43 19.76
C PRO A 103 -11.10 -6.78 19.25
N THR A 104 -11.53 -7.13 18.03
CA THR A 104 -11.12 -8.39 17.39
C THR A 104 -9.64 -8.29 17.03
N PRO A 105 -8.83 -9.32 17.29
CA PRO A 105 -7.41 -9.28 16.98
C PRO A 105 -7.17 -8.93 15.50
N THR A 106 -6.22 -8.09 15.24
CA THR A 106 -5.75 -7.41 14.02
C THR A 106 -5.67 -8.26 12.72
N TYR A 107 -5.98 -9.54 12.76
CA TYR A 107 -5.89 -10.46 11.62
C TYR A 107 -6.99 -10.26 10.56
N ASN A 108 -8.12 -9.69 10.92
CA ASN A 108 -9.30 -9.52 10.05
C ASN A 108 -9.58 -8.07 9.65
N SER A 109 -8.64 -7.14 9.84
CA SER A 109 -8.85 -5.75 9.44
C SER A 109 -9.11 -5.63 7.93
N HIS A 110 -9.94 -4.66 7.52
CA HIS A 110 -10.24 -4.38 6.12
C HIS A 110 -8.97 -4.19 5.28
N ILE A 111 -7.98 -3.45 5.82
CA ILE A 111 -6.67 -3.24 5.16
C ILE A 111 -5.91 -4.56 4.97
N SER A 112 -5.89 -5.44 5.98
CA SER A 112 -5.20 -6.73 5.86
C SER A 112 -5.84 -7.63 4.81
N ARG A 113 -7.17 -7.64 4.74
CA ARG A 113 -7.94 -8.39 3.74
C ARG A 113 -7.69 -7.83 2.35
N PHE A 114 -7.73 -6.51 2.19
CA PHE A 114 -7.40 -5.83 0.95
C PHE A 114 -6.00 -6.22 0.46
N VAL A 115 -4.96 -6.02 1.27
CA VAL A 115 -3.58 -6.31 0.87
C VAL A 115 -3.34 -7.79 0.56
N SER A 116 -3.91 -8.71 1.36
CA SER A 116 -3.76 -10.15 1.10
C SER A 116 -4.48 -10.60 -0.16
N THR A 117 -5.67 -10.07 -0.42
CA THR A 117 -6.43 -10.32 -1.65
C THR A 117 -5.70 -9.76 -2.87
N PHE A 118 -5.25 -8.51 -2.81
CA PHE A 118 -4.43 -7.87 -3.85
C PHE A 118 -3.21 -8.72 -4.21
N LYS A 119 -2.39 -9.08 -3.22
CA LYS A 119 -1.19 -9.91 -3.45
C LYS A 119 -1.51 -11.26 -4.07
N ARG A 120 -2.57 -11.91 -3.60
CA ARG A 120 -3.00 -13.23 -4.11
C ARG A 120 -3.38 -13.16 -5.57
N TYR A 121 -4.18 -12.17 -5.98
CA TYR A 121 -4.59 -12.02 -7.38
C TYR A 121 -3.42 -11.64 -8.28
N CYS A 122 -2.55 -10.73 -7.86
CA CYS A 122 -1.33 -10.40 -8.59
C CYS A 122 -0.44 -11.64 -8.79
N ASN A 123 -0.15 -12.39 -7.72
CA ASN A 123 0.68 -13.59 -7.79
C ASN A 123 0.10 -14.65 -8.74
N LYS A 124 -1.25 -14.77 -8.80
CA LYS A 124 -1.91 -15.68 -9.75
C LYS A 124 -1.61 -15.31 -11.21
N GLN A 125 -1.54 -14.00 -11.51
CA GLN A 125 -1.22 -13.52 -12.86
C GLN A 125 0.27 -13.59 -13.19
N TYR A 126 1.14 -13.43 -12.18
CA TYR A 126 2.59 -13.43 -12.38
C TYR A 126 3.21 -14.81 -12.48
N THR A 127 2.49 -15.86 -12.08
CA THR A 127 3.02 -17.25 -11.96
C THR A 127 4.17 -17.37 -10.95
N GLU A 128 4.49 -16.34 -10.20
CA GLU A 128 5.51 -16.28 -9.14
C GLU A 128 5.07 -15.40 -7.96
N GLN A 129 5.67 -15.63 -6.79
CA GLN A 129 5.45 -14.80 -5.60
C GLN A 129 6.44 -13.64 -5.59
N ILE A 130 6.00 -12.47 -6.02
CA ILE A 130 6.86 -11.29 -6.10
C ILE A 130 6.80 -10.40 -4.86
N TRP A 131 5.82 -10.57 -3.99
CA TRP A 131 5.59 -9.69 -2.85
C TRP A 131 6.36 -10.11 -1.60
N GLN A 132 6.84 -9.11 -0.86
CA GLN A 132 7.35 -9.31 0.49
C GLN A 132 6.20 -9.77 1.41
N ARG A 133 6.50 -10.61 2.41
CA ARG A 133 5.54 -10.96 3.45
C ARG A 133 5.22 -9.72 4.31
N GLY A 134 3.95 -9.49 4.56
CA GLY A 134 3.49 -8.31 5.29
C GLY A 134 3.44 -7.04 4.43
N PHE A 135 3.16 -5.92 5.04
CA PHE A 135 3.11 -4.59 4.48
C PHE A 135 3.38 -3.57 5.59
N TYR A 136 3.59 -2.31 5.24
CA TYR A 136 3.68 -1.22 6.20
C TYR A 136 2.40 -0.40 6.10
N ASP A 137 1.91 0.07 7.23
CA ASP A 137 0.75 0.93 7.32
C ASP A 137 0.98 2.08 8.29
N HIS A 138 0.28 3.17 8.04
CA HIS A 138 0.19 4.34 8.89
C HIS A 138 -1.27 4.80 8.91
N VAL A 139 -1.81 5.02 10.12
CA VAL A 139 -3.15 5.54 10.30
C VAL A 139 -3.11 7.06 10.12
N VAL A 140 -3.85 7.57 9.17
CA VAL A 140 -3.97 9.01 8.92
C VAL A 140 -4.82 9.63 10.03
N ARG A 141 -4.30 10.67 10.70
CA ARG A 141 -4.89 11.19 11.93
C ARG A 141 -5.73 12.45 11.75
N ASN A 142 -5.42 13.23 10.74
CA ASN A 142 -6.08 14.52 10.45
C ASN A 142 -5.86 14.90 8.98
N ASP A 143 -6.42 16.03 8.57
CA ASP A 143 -6.35 16.52 7.20
C ASP A 143 -4.91 16.90 6.80
N GLU A 144 -4.13 17.47 7.72
CA GLU A 144 -2.73 17.84 7.46
C GLU A 144 -1.88 16.59 7.18
N ASP A 145 -2.09 15.49 7.92
CA ASP A 145 -1.41 14.21 7.70
C ASP A 145 -1.86 13.59 6.36
N TYR A 146 -3.15 13.71 6.03
CA TYR A 146 -3.70 13.27 4.75
C TYR A 146 -3.06 14.01 3.57
N ASP A 147 -3.02 15.33 3.61
CA ASP A 147 -2.45 16.19 2.56
C ASP A 147 -0.93 15.95 2.40
N ALA A 148 -0.22 15.80 3.51
CA ALA A 148 1.20 15.47 3.50
C ALA A 148 1.48 14.11 2.82
N ILE A 149 0.65 13.10 3.08
CA ILE A 149 0.74 11.79 2.43
C ILE A 149 0.38 11.89 0.95
N TRP A 150 -0.65 12.64 0.61
CA TRP A 150 -1.04 12.88 -0.77
C TRP A 150 0.11 13.48 -1.57
N GLN A 151 0.71 14.55 -1.06
CA GLN A 151 1.88 15.18 -1.66
C GLN A 151 3.08 14.22 -1.73
N TYR A 152 3.33 13.45 -0.68
CA TYR A 152 4.40 12.44 -0.66
C TYR A 152 4.23 11.41 -1.78
N ILE A 153 3.01 10.94 -2.05
CA ILE A 153 2.72 10.01 -3.15
C ILE A 153 3.01 10.67 -4.52
N ASP A 154 2.61 11.94 -4.71
CA ASP A 154 2.88 12.67 -5.96
C ASP A 154 4.36 12.91 -6.21
N GLU A 155 5.08 13.28 -5.18
CA GLU A 155 6.50 13.60 -5.28
C GLU A 155 7.42 12.36 -5.27
N ASN A 156 6.89 11.18 -4.95
CA ASN A 156 7.70 9.97 -4.79
C ASN A 156 8.50 9.62 -6.05
N PRO A 157 7.98 9.74 -7.29
CA PRO A 157 8.78 9.51 -8.50
C PRO A 157 9.95 10.49 -8.65
N ILE A 158 9.75 11.76 -8.26
CA ILE A 158 10.78 12.81 -8.34
C ILE A 158 11.91 12.55 -7.33
N LYS A 159 11.51 12.07 -6.15
CA LYS A 159 12.40 11.81 -5.01
C LYS A 159 12.85 10.34 -4.92
N TRP A 160 12.70 9.57 -6.01
CA TRP A 160 12.95 8.12 -6.00
C TRP A 160 14.32 7.74 -5.44
N GLU A 161 15.38 8.41 -5.85
CA GLU A 161 16.75 8.11 -5.38
C GLU A 161 16.97 8.43 -3.89
N LEU A 162 16.13 9.29 -3.31
CA LEU A 162 16.14 9.65 -1.89
C LEU A 162 15.17 8.77 -1.06
N ASP A 163 14.38 7.92 -1.72
CA ASP A 163 13.40 7.09 -1.03
C ASP A 163 14.08 6.03 -0.16
N LYS A 164 13.56 5.84 1.07
CA LYS A 164 14.05 4.81 2.02
C LYS A 164 13.99 3.37 1.48
N PHE A 165 13.22 3.16 0.43
CA PHE A 165 13.10 1.87 -0.25
C PHE A 165 14.01 1.75 -1.48
N TYR A 166 14.68 2.85 -1.87
CA TYR A 166 15.68 2.81 -2.92
C TYR A 166 16.81 1.84 -2.55
N LYS A 167 17.15 0.97 -3.46
CA LYS A 167 18.36 0.15 -3.38
C LYS A 167 19.05 0.24 -4.73
N THR A 168 20.30 0.59 -4.72
CA THR A 168 21.18 0.43 -5.90
C THR A 168 21.09 -1.01 -6.40
N ARG A 169 21.02 -1.17 -7.70
CA ARG A 169 21.00 -2.47 -8.39
C ARG A 169 22.31 -3.23 -8.14
#